data_35710eb2c7f708925705a73beefa3a49
#
_entry.id   35710eb2c7f708925705a73beefa3a49
#
_cell.length_a   1.000
_cell.length_b   1.000
_cell.length_c   1.000
_cell.angle_alpha   90.00
_cell.angle_beta   90.00
_cell.angle_gamma   90.00
#
_symmetry.space_group_name_H-M   'P 1'
#
loop_
_entity.id
_entity.type
_entity.pdbx_description
1 polymer ?
#
loop_
_entity_poly.entity_id
_entity_poly.type
_entity_poly.pdbx_seq_one_letter_code
_entity_poly.pdbx_strand_id
1 'polypeptide(L)'
;MKGDGSSRCKDCVGGGGTSYAFAATLASYSQFQCGECNRVFNSQNELNMHMQVHRPRNVACPLCGVQKFRSGANAVQHVESGYCTACRGADFARQQIYEYARRQQGMQRFMNGTPMLTKGGYNDSVPDYPYQCPECTKSFRQLSQLLQHQDQKHGRHTRRIGY
;
A
#
# COMPACT_ATOMS: atom_id res chain seq x y z
N MET A 1 7.08 -21.88 -24.77
CA MET A 1 7.99 -22.17 -23.65
C MET A 1 8.52 -20.83 -23.16
N LYS A 2 7.95 -20.25 -22.13
CA LYS A 2 8.43 -19.00 -21.51
C LYS A 2 8.46 -19.26 -20.01
N GLY A 3 9.67 -19.15 -19.45
CA GLY A 3 10.00 -19.54 -18.11
C GLY A 3 9.37 -18.65 -17.05
N ASP A 4 8.90 -19.31 -16.03
CA ASP A 4 8.34 -18.77 -14.82
C ASP A 4 9.44 -18.11 -14.01
N GLY A 5 9.46 -16.77 -14.02
CA GLY A 5 10.36 -15.97 -13.21
C GLY A 5 9.98 -16.03 -11.72
N SER A 6 10.20 -17.17 -11.08
CA SER A 6 10.18 -17.28 -9.63
C SER A 6 11.42 -16.60 -9.08
N SER A 7 11.30 -15.32 -8.73
CA SER A 7 12.34 -14.60 -7.98
C SER A 7 12.42 -15.15 -6.56
N ARG A 8 13.13 -16.24 -6.39
CA ARG A 8 13.57 -16.72 -5.08
C ARG A 8 14.60 -15.72 -4.55
N CYS A 9 14.34 -15.12 -3.40
CA CYS A 9 15.36 -14.39 -2.66
C CYS A 9 16.54 -15.34 -2.38
N LYS A 10 17.68 -15.08 -3.01
CA LYS A 10 18.89 -15.92 -2.91
C LYS A 10 19.63 -15.82 -1.57
N ASP A 11 19.17 -14.99 -0.65
CA ASP A 11 19.88 -14.69 0.60
C ASP A 11 19.39 -15.45 1.82
N CYS A 12 18.66 -16.57 1.62
CA CYS A 12 18.18 -17.40 2.73
C CYS A 12 19.03 -18.67 2.96
N VAL A 13 20.28 -18.73 2.48
CA VAL A 13 21.15 -19.88 2.69
C VAL A 13 22.30 -19.53 3.62
N GLY A 14 22.23 -20.05 4.85
CA GLY A 14 23.32 -20.63 5.59
C GLY A 14 24.41 -19.72 6.14
N GLY A 15 24.40 -19.52 7.43
CA GLY A 15 25.57 -19.15 8.25
C GLY A 15 25.54 -19.97 9.52
N GLY A 16 26.22 -21.13 9.52
CA GLY A 16 26.41 -21.95 10.70
C GLY A 16 27.41 -21.35 11.67
N GLY A 17 27.10 -21.52 12.95
CA GLY A 17 28.03 -21.81 14.02
C GLY A 17 29.08 -20.78 14.40
N THR A 18 28.94 -20.22 15.60
CA THR A 18 29.96 -20.30 16.67
C THR A 18 29.28 -20.00 18.00
N SER A 19 29.37 -20.99 18.89
CA SER A 19 29.02 -20.88 20.30
C SER A 19 29.91 -19.85 20.98
N TYR A 20 29.31 -18.75 21.48
CA TYR A 20 29.87 -18.01 22.61
C TYR A 20 28.78 -17.88 23.65
N ALA A 21 28.95 -18.66 24.71
CA ALA A 21 28.23 -18.52 25.96
C ALA A 21 28.57 -17.16 26.56
N PHE A 22 27.67 -16.20 26.44
CA PHE A 22 27.61 -15.06 27.33
C PHE A 22 26.24 -15.06 28.03
N ALA A 23 26.23 -15.57 29.25
CA ALA A 23 25.21 -15.28 30.22
C ALA A 23 25.29 -13.80 30.57
N ALA A 24 24.35 -13.01 30.03
CA ALA A 24 24.16 -11.65 30.48
C ALA A 24 22.72 -11.22 30.21
N THR A 25 21.97 -11.04 31.30
CA THR A 25 20.84 -10.14 31.49
C THR A 25 19.78 -10.19 30.42
N LEU A 26 18.71 -10.92 30.71
CA LEU A 26 17.40 -10.87 30.03
C LEU A 26 16.78 -9.46 30.18
N ALA A 27 17.33 -8.49 29.49
CA ALA A 27 16.57 -7.33 29.10
C ALA A 27 15.53 -7.83 28.08
N SER A 28 14.26 -7.70 28.41
CA SER A 28 13.12 -8.07 27.57
C SER A 28 13.19 -7.32 26.23
N TYR A 29 13.92 -7.85 25.29
CA TYR A 29 13.78 -7.47 23.90
C TYR A 29 12.38 -7.91 23.49
N SER A 30 11.44 -6.99 23.46
CA SER A 30 10.18 -7.16 22.74
C SER A 30 10.54 -7.30 21.27
N GLN A 31 10.95 -8.51 20.91
CA GLN A 31 11.37 -8.82 19.56
C GLN A 31 10.13 -8.78 18.70
N PHE A 32 10.09 -7.84 17.77
CA PHE A 32 9.05 -7.77 16.76
C PHE A 32 9.29 -8.89 15.74
N GLN A 33 8.82 -10.10 16.10
CA GLN A 33 9.03 -11.31 15.29
C GLN A 33 7.87 -11.54 14.34
N CYS A 34 8.20 -11.89 13.09
CA CYS A 34 7.22 -12.31 12.10
C CYS A 34 6.72 -13.73 12.39
N GLY A 35 5.41 -13.90 12.58
CA GLY A 35 4.81 -15.21 12.85
C GLY A 35 4.83 -16.19 11.67
N GLU A 36 5.11 -15.72 10.44
CA GLU A 36 5.11 -16.57 9.25
C GLU A 36 6.50 -17.04 8.83
N CYS A 37 7.56 -16.26 9.09
CA CYS A 37 8.93 -16.62 8.70
C CYS A 37 9.94 -16.48 9.84
N ASN A 38 9.49 -16.18 11.05
CA ASN A 38 10.31 -16.04 12.27
C ASN A 38 11.41 -14.97 12.20
N ARG A 39 11.44 -14.11 11.19
CA ARG A 39 12.35 -12.97 11.14
C ARG A 39 12.07 -12.00 12.27
N VAL A 40 13.15 -11.49 12.88
CA VAL A 40 13.09 -10.50 13.96
C VAL A 40 13.43 -9.12 13.42
N PHE A 41 12.73 -8.11 13.90
CA PHE A 41 12.87 -6.71 13.50
C PHE A 41 13.11 -5.83 14.71
N ASN A 42 13.72 -4.66 14.50
CA ASN A 42 14.06 -3.73 15.56
C ASN A 42 12.85 -2.86 15.98
N SER A 43 11.82 -2.78 15.14
CA SER A 43 10.63 -1.99 15.42
C SER A 43 9.36 -2.62 14.87
N GLN A 44 8.23 -2.25 15.48
CA GLN A 44 6.91 -2.62 14.99
C GLN A 44 6.66 -2.12 13.54
N ASN A 45 7.24 -0.98 13.19
CA ASN A 45 7.09 -0.43 11.84
C ASN A 45 7.81 -1.29 10.79
N GLU A 46 9.03 -1.76 11.10
CA GLU A 46 9.76 -2.68 10.22
C GLU A 46 9.02 -4.01 10.06
N LEU A 47 8.48 -4.57 11.15
CA LEU A 47 7.65 -5.77 11.09
C LEU A 47 6.40 -5.53 10.22
N ASN A 48 5.70 -4.42 10.38
CA ASN A 48 4.52 -4.09 9.57
C ASN A 48 4.87 -3.96 8.08
N MET A 49 6.00 -3.35 7.75
CA MET A 49 6.48 -3.28 6.38
C MET A 49 6.82 -4.68 5.82
N HIS A 50 7.50 -5.50 6.62
CA HIS A 50 7.82 -6.87 6.24
C HIS A 50 6.57 -7.74 6.04
N MET A 51 5.54 -7.61 6.88
CA MET A 51 4.30 -8.39 6.77
C MET A 51 3.61 -8.26 5.39
N GLN A 52 3.90 -7.19 4.64
CA GLN A 52 3.39 -7.05 3.28
C GLN A 52 3.94 -8.13 2.32
N VAL A 53 5.11 -8.71 2.61
CA VAL A 53 5.71 -9.77 1.79
C VAL A 53 4.87 -11.05 1.81
N HIS A 54 4.20 -11.33 2.92
CA HIS A 54 3.36 -12.51 3.12
C HIS A 54 1.93 -12.34 2.59
N ARG A 55 1.51 -11.11 2.29
CA ARG A 55 0.16 -10.88 1.73
C ARG A 55 0.02 -11.55 0.36
N PRO A 56 -1.08 -12.27 0.10
CA PRO A 56 -1.34 -12.86 -1.21
C PRO A 56 -1.48 -11.76 -2.28
N ARG A 57 -1.17 -12.09 -3.52
CA ARG A 57 -1.29 -11.19 -4.66
C ARG A 57 -2.65 -11.36 -5.35
N ASN A 58 -3.71 -11.05 -4.65
CA ASN A 58 -5.09 -11.24 -5.09
C ASN A 58 -5.90 -9.94 -5.22
N VAL A 59 -5.26 -8.78 -4.99
CA VAL A 59 -5.93 -7.50 -5.15
C VAL A 59 -5.95 -7.10 -6.63
N ALA A 60 -7.16 -6.79 -7.13
CA ALA A 60 -7.36 -6.35 -8.49
C ALA A 60 -7.09 -4.85 -8.69
N CYS A 61 -6.61 -4.49 -9.87
CA CYS A 61 -6.58 -3.09 -10.29
C CYS A 61 -8.01 -2.58 -10.50
N PRO A 62 -8.37 -1.40 -9.95
CA PRO A 62 -9.74 -0.88 -10.07
C PRO A 62 -10.15 -0.51 -11.50
N LEU A 63 -9.20 -0.35 -12.42
CA LEU A 63 -9.48 0.05 -13.78
C LEU A 63 -9.27 -1.06 -14.82
N CYS A 64 -8.15 -1.78 -14.77
CA CYS A 64 -7.88 -2.86 -15.74
C CYS A 64 -8.23 -4.28 -15.23
N GLY A 65 -8.63 -4.42 -13.96
CA GLY A 65 -9.04 -5.70 -13.39
C GLY A 65 -7.91 -6.72 -13.13
N VAL A 66 -6.66 -6.42 -13.48
CA VAL A 66 -5.53 -7.35 -13.30
C VAL A 66 -5.30 -7.62 -11.81
N GLN A 67 -5.39 -8.88 -11.41
CA GLN A 67 -5.21 -9.35 -10.04
C GLN A 67 -3.77 -9.83 -9.80
N LYS A 68 -2.88 -8.91 -9.41
CA LYS A 68 -1.48 -9.24 -9.10
C LYS A 68 -0.89 -8.40 -7.98
N PHE A 69 -1.71 -7.62 -7.32
CA PHE A 69 -1.24 -6.68 -6.29
C PHE A 69 -1.45 -7.25 -4.90
N ARG A 70 -0.59 -6.89 -3.96
CA ARG A 70 -0.66 -7.31 -2.55
C ARG A 70 -1.51 -6.38 -1.69
N SER A 71 -1.74 -5.16 -2.15
CA SER A 71 -2.54 -4.16 -1.44
C SER A 71 -3.25 -3.23 -2.42
N GLY A 72 -4.30 -2.57 -1.96
CA GLY A 72 -4.97 -1.52 -2.71
C GLY A 72 -4.04 -0.37 -3.08
N ALA A 73 -3.11 -0.01 -2.19
CA ALA A 73 -2.09 1.00 -2.47
C ALA A 73 -1.25 0.64 -3.70
N ASN A 74 -0.80 -0.62 -3.82
CA ASN A 74 -0.02 -1.08 -4.96
C ASN A 74 -0.85 -1.11 -6.25
N ALA A 75 -2.14 -1.49 -6.15
CA ALA A 75 -3.04 -1.47 -7.30
C ALA A 75 -3.31 -0.06 -7.81
N VAL A 76 -3.51 0.90 -6.90
CA VAL A 76 -3.66 2.33 -7.25
C VAL A 76 -2.36 2.90 -7.80
N GLN A 77 -1.21 2.60 -7.19
CA GLN A 77 0.10 3.04 -7.68
C GLN A 77 0.38 2.56 -9.11
N HIS A 78 -0.02 1.32 -9.46
CA HIS A 78 0.07 0.82 -10.84
C HIS A 78 -0.69 1.72 -11.82
N VAL A 79 -1.85 2.24 -11.43
CA VAL A 79 -2.63 3.17 -12.28
C VAL A 79 -1.93 4.52 -12.35
N GLU A 80 -1.61 5.12 -11.20
CA GLU A 80 -1.02 6.47 -11.10
C GLU A 80 0.35 6.59 -11.75
N SER A 81 1.08 5.47 -11.88
CA SER A 81 2.36 5.42 -12.61
C SER A 81 2.22 5.41 -14.14
N GLY A 82 0.98 5.32 -14.64
CA GLY A 82 0.70 5.29 -16.10
C GLY A 82 0.95 3.93 -16.76
N TYR A 83 1.33 2.89 -16.01
CA TYR A 83 1.54 1.53 -16.54
C TYR A 83 0.24 0.71 -16.70
N CYS A 84 -0.89 1.28 -16.29
CA CYS A 84 -2.18 0.60 -16.41
C CYS A 84 -2.62 0.57 -17.90
N THR A 85 -2.94 -0.62 -18.40
CA THR A 85 -3.40 -0.79 -19.79
C THR A 85 -4.73 -0.09 -20.08
N ALA A 86 -5.52 0.21 -19.05
CA ALA A 86 -6.76 0.97 -19.16
C ALA A 86 -6.55 2.50 -19.19
N CYS A 87 -5.32 2.98 -18.95
CA CYS A 87 -5.00 4.40 -18.89
C CYS A 87 -3.94 4.79 -19.91
N ARG A 88 -4.19 5.91 -20.61
CA ARG A 88 -3.23 6.50 -21.53
C ARG A 88 -2.54 7.70 -20.89
N GLY A 89 -1.39 7.44 -20.21
CA GLY A 89 -0.59 8.48 -19.59
C GLY A 89 -0.96 8.78 -18.13
N ALA A 90 -0.05 9.47 -17.44
CA ALA A 90 -0.14 9.70 -15.99
C ALA A 90 -1.25 10.70 -15.61
N ASP A 91 -1.48 11.74 -16.42
CA ASP A 91 -2.50 12.74 -16.10
C ASP A 91 -3.90 12.16 -16.23
N PHE A 92 -4.15 11.39 -17.27
CA PHE A 92 -5.41 10.67 -17.45
C PHE A 92 -5.61 9.65 -16.31
N ALA A 93 -4.56 8.92 -15.94
CA ALA A 93 -4.59 7.97 -14.84
C ALA A 93 -4.94 8.63 -13.50
N ARG A 94 -4.35 9.82 -13.23
CA ARG A 94 -4.66 10.62 -12.03
C ARG A 94 -6.12 11.02 -11.98
N GLN A 95 -6.68 11.49 -13.09
CA GLN A 95 -8.09 11.85 -13.18
C GLN A 95 -8.99 10.63 -12.95
N GLN A 96 -8.71 9.49 -13.58
CA GLN A 96 -9.48 8.26 -13.42
C GLN A 96 -9.50 7.76 -11.97
N ILE A 97 -8.35 7.80 -11.27
CA ILE A 97 -8.28 7.43 -9.85
C ILE A 97 -9.05 8.41 -8.98
N TYR A 98 -8.98 9.70 -9.27
CA TYR A 98 -9.75 10.71 -8.54
C TYR A 98 -11.26 10.51 -8.67
N GLU A 99 -11.75 10.27 -9.89
CA GLU A 99 -13.16 9.96 -10.13
C GLU A 99 -13.59 8.63 -9.50
N TYR A 100 -12.73 7.61 -9.57
CA TYR A 100 -12.96 6.35 -8.88
C TYR A 100 -13.14 6.57 -7.37
N ALA A 101 -12.24 7.30 -6.73
CA ALA A 101 -12.32 7.59 -5.30
C ALA A 101 -13.60 8.38 -4.93
N ARG A 102 -14.02 9.33 -5.77
CA ARG A 102 -15.27 10.08 -5.58
C ARG A 102 -16.52 9.21 -5.62
N ARG A 103 -16.54 8.19 -6.48
CA ARG A 103 -17.70 7.28 -6.63
C ARG A 103 -17.78 6.25 -5.51
N GLN A 104 -16.66 5.91 -4.87
CA GLN A 104 -16.62 4.93 -3.79
C GLN A 104 -16.98 5.56 -2.45
N GLN A 105 -18.10 5.14 -1.84
CA GLN A 105 -18.55 5.66 -0.53
C GLN A 105 -17.47 5.52 0.55
N GLY A 106 -16.75 4.40 0.57
CA GLY A 106 -15.67 4.15 1.54
C GLY A 106 -14.45 5.06 1.36
N MET A 107 -14.26 5.66 0.17
CA MET A 107 -13.13 6.53 -0.16
C MET A 107 -13.45 8.01 0.06
N GLN A 108 -14.73 8.41 0.16
CA GLN A 108 -15.13 9.80 0.32
C GLN A 108 -14.52 10.45 1.58
N ARG A 109 -14.35 9.69 2.66
CA ARG A 109 -13.70 10.17 3.89
C ARG A 109 -12.24 10.58 3.72
N PHE A 110 -11.61 10.18 2.62
CA PHE A 110 -10.23 10.50 2.26
C PHE A 110 -10.11 11.66 1.28
N MET A 111 -11.24 12.17 0.81
CA MET A 111 -11.27 13.28 -0.14
C MET A 111 -11.17 14.61 0.60
N ASN A 112 -10.27 15.47 0.16
CA ASN A 112 -10.14 16.82 0.67
C ASN A 112 -11.16 17.73 -0.03
N GLY A 113 -12.13 18.23 0.74
CA GLY A 113 -13.20 19.10 0.24
C GLY A 113 -14.54 18.40 0.06
N THR A 114 -15.61 19.11 0.33
CA THR A 114 -16.98 18.70 0.03
C THR A 114 -17.11 18.44 -1.47
N PRO A 115 -17.82 17.39 -1.88
CA PRO A 115 -18.17 17.23 -3.28
C PRO A 115 -19.03 18.40 -3.69
N MET A 116 -18.45 19.41 -4.29
CA MET A 116 -19.22 20.38 -5.04
C MET A 116 -19.89 19.61 -6.16
N LEU A 117 -21.21 19.45 -6.05
CA LEU A 117 -22.08 19.02 -7.14
C LEU A 117 -22.08 20.13 -8.18
N THR A 118 -20.99 20.33 -8.89
CA THR A 118 -20.97 21.15 -10.08
C THR A 118 -21.58 20.32 -11.20
N LYS A 119 -22.84 20.61 -11.48
CA LYS A 119 -23.52 20.16 -12.70
C LYS A 119 -22.70 20.64 -13.91
N GLY A 120 -22.09 19.72 -14.61
CA GLY A 120 -21.72 19.88 -16.01
C GLY A 120 -20.53 20.79 -16.30
N GLY A 121 -19.36 20.19 -16.48
CA GLY A 121 -18.21 20.82 -17.09
C GLY A 121 -17.04 19.86 -17.11
N TYR A 122 -16.57 19.47 -18.28
CA TYR A 122 -15.41 18.61 -18.50
C TYR A 122 -14.05 19.25 -18.14
N ASN A 123 -14.03 20.25 -17.25
CA ASN A 123 -12.84 21.00 -16.84
C ASN A 123 -12.58 20.96 -15.33
N ASP A 124 -13.04 19.91 -14.63
CA ASP A 124 -12.65 19.71 -13.23
C ASP A 124 -11.21 19.18 -13.20
N SER A 125 -10.25 20.09 -13.24
CA SER A 125 -8.85 19.74 -12.99
C SER A 125 -8.74 19.17 -11.59
N VAL A 126 -8.10 17.98 -11.47
CA VAL A 126 -7.87 17.34 -10.17
C VAL A 126 -7.08 18.29 -9.28
N PRO A 127 -7.55 18.62 -8.05
CA PRO A 127 -6.81 19.47 -7.13
C PRO A 127 -5.38 18.96 -6.89
N ASP A 128 -4.46 19.84 -6.48
CA ASP A 128 -3.08 19.43 -6.23
C ASP A 128 -2.97 18.39 -5.10
N TYR A 129 -3.74 18.56 -4.04
CA TYR A 129 -3.78 17.66 -2.88
C TYR A 129 -5.21 17.20 -2.61
N PRO A 130 -5.78 16.31 -3.45
CA PRO A 130 -7.18 15.92 -3.35
C PRO A 130 -7.48 14.95 -2.21
N TYR A 131 -6.46 14.37 -1.58
CA TYR A 131 -6.61 13.32 -0.57
C TYR A 131 -6.09 13.77 0.79
N GLN A 132 -6.84 13.46 1.85
CA GLN A 132 -6.47 13.79 3.23
C GLN A 132 -6.64 12.58 4.14
N CYS A 133 -5.69 12.38 5.06
CA CYS A 133 -5.82 11.36 6.08
C CYS A 133 -6.80 11.84 7.17
N PRO A 134 -7.87 11.08 7.48
CA PRO A 134 -8.84 11.49 8.49
C PRO A 134 -8.28 11.42 9.92
N GLU A 135 -7.20 10.67 10.15
CA GLU A 135 -6.64 10.48 11.48
C GLU A 135 -5.54 11.49 11.85
N CYS A 136 -4.79 12.01 10.87
CA CYS A 136 -3.70 12.95 11.13
C CYS A 136 -3.72 14.21 10.24
N THR A 137 -4.76 14.41 9.47
CA THR A 137 -5.01 15.59 8.62
C THR A 137 -3.94 15.88 7.54
N LYS A 138 -2.95 15.01 7.35
CA LYS A 138 -1.97 15.13 6.26
C LYS A 138 -2.63 15.00 4.91
N SER A 139 -2.28 15.89 3.99
CA SER A 139 -2.79 15.89 2.62
C SER A 139 -1.80 15.23 1.66
N PHE A 140 -2.32 14.58 0.62
CA PHE A 140 -1.56 13.80 -0.35
C PHE A 140 -2.00 14.13 -1.78
N ARG A 141 -1.03 14.14 -2.68
CA ARG A 141 -1.26 14.35 -4.11
C ARG A 141 -1.79 13.10 -4.81
N GLN A 142 -1.38 11.92 -4.32
CA GLN A 142 -1.72 10.63 -4.88
C GLN A 142 -2.47 9.77 -3.86
N LEU A 143 -3.48 9.03 -4.31
CA LEU A 143 -4.23 8.12 -3.45
C LEU A 143 -3.37 6.97 -2.94
N SER A 144 -2.43 6.47 -3.75
CA SER A 144 -1.50 5.43 -3.34
C SER A 144 -0.63 5.86 -2.14
N GLN A 145 -0.19 7.12 -2.11
CA GLN A 145 0.58 7.68 -0.99
C GLN A 145 -0.25 7.74 0.30
N LEU A 146 -1.52 8.16 0.21
CA LEU A 146 -2.44 8.14 1.35
C LEU A 146 -2.64 6.72 1.88
N LEU A 147 -2.92 5.75 1.00
CA LEU A 147 -3.14 4.36 1.39
C LEU A 147 -1.90 3.73 2.03
N GLN A 148 -0.70 3.99 1.48
CA GLN A 148 0.56 3.56 2.09
C GLN A 148 0.79 4.21 3.46
N HIS A 149 0.51 5.51 3.58
CA HIS A 149 0.61 6.23 4.85
C HIS A 149 -0.30 5.60 5.91
N GLN A 150 -1.53 5.24 5.54
CA GLN A 150 -2.45 4.59 6.46
C GLN A 150 -1.97 3.20 6.87
N ASP A 151 -1.48 2.39 5.93
CA ASP A 151 -0.91 1.07 6.23
C ASP A 151 0.28 1.16 7.21
N GLN A 152 1.12 2.19 7.07
CA GLN A 152 2.33 2.35 7.87
C GLN A 152 2.09 3.03 9.22
N LYS A 153 1.23 4.05 9.28
CA LYS A 153 1.04 4.89 10.47
C LYS A 153 -0.20 4.52 11.27
N HIS A 154 -1.24 4.04 10.60
CA HIS A 154 -2.55 3.78 11.21
C HIS A 154 -3.01 2.33 11.03
N GLY A 155 -2.12 1.40 10.77
CA GLY A 155 -2.27 0.00 10.32
C GLY A 155 -3.42 -0.87 10.86
N ARG A 156 -4.31 -0.31 11.69
CA ARG A 156 -5.49 -1.00 12.22
C ARG A 156 -6.72 -0.92 11.30
N HIS A 157 -6.76 0.04 10.35
CA HIS A 157 -7.97 0.32 9.56
C HIS A 157 -8.01 -0.30 8.17
N THR A 158 -6.88 -0.59 7.55
CA THR A 158 -6.85 -1.11 6.18
C THR A 158 -7.32 -2.56 6.04
N ARG A 159 -7.43 -3.30 7.14
CA ARG A 159 -7.99 -4.67 7.14
C ARG A 159 -9.51 -4.72 6.92
N ARG A 160 -10.22 -3.58 6.97
CA ARG A 160 -11.69 -3.51 6.85
C ARG A 160 -12.19 -2.88 5.55
N ILE A 161 -11.30 -2.41 4.69
CA ILE A 161 -11.71 -1.98 3.36
C ILE A 161 -11.76 -3.22 2.48
N GLY A 162 -12.87 -3.95 2.58
CA GLY A 162 -13.20 -4.99 1.62
C GLY A 162 -13.42 -4.30 0.25
N TYR A 163 -12.59 -4.64 -0.71
CA TYR A 163 -12.83 -4.39 -2.12
C TYR A 163 -13.75 -5.48 -2.65
#